data_ca4df8d8bf24f2717805bcd23c23f1a0
#
_entry.id   ca4df8d8bf24f2717805bcd23c23f1a0
#
_cell.length_a   1.000
_cell.length_b   1.000
_cell.length_c   1.000
_cell.angle_alpha   90.00
_cell.angle_beta   90.00
_cell.angle_gamma   90.00
#
_symmetry.space_group_name_H-M   'P 1'
#
loop_
_entity.id
_entity.type
_entity.pdbx_description
1 polymer ?
#
loop_
_entity_poly.entity_id
_entity_poly.type
_entity_poly.pdbx_seq_one_letter_code
_entity_poly.pdbx_strand_id
1 'polypeptide(L)'
;MFKLPSQTYVHREYPLKDVYRAIGADKKLIESSKNIRKVYVEHVFNPKTTNLSSKTVKEIHFYKIELSDYNVPEDFVYALDKKDRFQAVFVLTCEDLEKNMTSPKRINDEAIGKTKYISSEWRKIGDDVELPNADTLDELYCFLYGSFNEYKPFKGETLEDYIKRSNELRKLDYQIDRTEKAIQFERQDKKRIEYNHNLKQYKERKEELLSQRRIENAKIISAIEGLVAGEH
;
A
#
# COMPACT_ATOMS: atom_id res chain seq x y z
N MET A 1 4.72 -13.94 -3.94
CA MET A 1 3.63 -13.13 -4.57
C MET A 1 2.30 -13.42 -3.88
N PHE A 2 1.24 -12.65 -4.17
CA PHE A 2 -0.10 -13.07 -3.78
C PHE A 2 -0.55 -14.22 -4.69
N LYS A 3 -1.28 -15.18 -4.12
CA LYS A 3 -1.95 -16.22 -4.90
C LYS A 3 -3.17 -15.60 -5.60
N LEU A 4 -2.99 -15.24 -6.86
CA LEU A 4 -3.99 -14.50 -7.62
C LEU A 4 -4.99 -15.47 -8.28
N PRO A 5 -6.31 -15.14 -8.29
CA PRO A 5 -7.33 -15.97 -8.92
C PRO A 5 -7.12 -16.11 -10.43
N SER A 6 -7.31 -17.32 -10.96
CA SER A 6 -7.12 -17.60 -12.40
C SER A 6 -8.04 -16.79 -13.31
N GLN A 7 -9.26 -16.46 -12.85
CA GLN A 7 -10.20 -15.66 -13.63
C GLN A 7 -9.77 -14.19 -13.83
N THR A 8 -8.77 -13.71 -13.09
CA THR A 8 -8.20 -12.37 -13.30
C THR A 8 -7.00 -12.37 -14.23
N TYR A 9 -6.51 -13.56 -14.63
CA TYR A 9 -5.32 -13.73 -15.43
C TYR A 9 -5.54 -13.31 -16.87
N VAL A 10 -4.70 -12.42 -17.40
CA VAL A 10 -4.74 -11.93 -18.78
C VAL A 10 -3.43 -12.11 -19.53
N HIS A 11 -2.30 -12.10 -18.84
CA HIS A 11 -0.93 -12.32 -19.33
C HIS A 11 -0.65 -11.62 -20.69
N ARG A 12 -0.91 -10.33 -20.75
CA ARG A 12 -0.71 -9.56 -21.98
C ARG A 12 0.66 -8.89 -21.97
N GLU A 13 1.54 -9.35 -22.87
CA GLU A 13 2.84 -8.71 -23.11
C GLU A 13 2.69 -7.42 -23.90
N TYR A 14 3.42 -6.39 -23.49
CA TYR A 14 3.52 -5.13 -24.20
C TYR A 14 4.96 -4.94 -24.70
N PRO A 15 5.18 -4.78 -26.03
CA PRO A 15 6.49 -4.47 -26.58
C PRO A 15 7.08 -3.23 -25.91
N LEU A 16 8.30 -3.30 -25.39
CA LEU A 16 8.95 -2.19 -24.67
C LEU A 16 8.96 -0.88 -25.46
N LYS A 17 9.14 -0.96 -26.78
CA LYS A 17 9.09 0.21 -27.68
C LYS A 17 7.75 0.94 -27.60
N ASP A 18 6.66 0.18 -27.50
CA ASP A 18 5.31 0.76 -27.43
C ASP A 18 5.03 1.31 -26.02
N VAL A 19 5.53 0.63 -24.98
CA VAL A 19 5.46 1.14 -23.61
C VAL A 19 6.21 2.47 -23.50
N TYR A 20 7.46 2.55 -23.94
CA TYR A 20 8.24 3.80 -23.92
C TYR A 20 7.56 4.94 -24.67
N ARG A 21 6.98 4.63 -25.84
CA ARG A 21 6.18 5.61 -26.60
C ARG A 21 4.95 6.08 -25.80
N ALA A 22 4.22 5.15 -25.21
CA ALA A 22 2.99 5.44 -24.46
C ALA A 22 3.23 6.31 -23.24
N ILE A 23 4.34 6.07 -22.51
CA ILE A 23 4.71 6.86 -21.33
C ILE A 23 5.48 8.15 -21.66
N GLY A 24 5.79 8.39 -22.94
CA GLY A 24 6.53 9.58 -23.37
C GLY A 24 7.98 9.57 -22.87
N ALA A 25 8.65 8.39 -22.87
CA ALA A 25 10.00 8.23 -22.34
C ALA A 25 11.02 9.02 -23.15
N ASP A 26 11.84 9.81 -22.47
CA ASP A 26 13.02 10.47 -23.01
C ASP A 26 14.23 9.52 -23.00
N LYS A 27 15.36 9.99 -23.57
CA LYS A 27 16.59 9.19 -23.63
C LYS A 27 17.12 8.82 -22.25
N LYS A 28 16.95 9.70 -21.26
CA LYS A 28 17.42 9.45 -19.88
C LYS A 28 16.62 8.33 -19.23
N LEU A 29 15.29 8.35 -19.39
CA LEU A 29 14.41 7.31 -18.85
C LEU A 29 14.68 5.95 -19.51
N ILE A 30 14.87 5.93 -20.84
CA ILE A 30 15.21 4.70 -21.57
C ILE A 30 16.53 4.13 -21.05
N GLU A 31 17.57 4.96 -20.90
CA GLU A 31 18.86 4.50 -20.40
C GLU A 31 18.82 4.01 -18.96
N SER A 32 18.10 4.70 -18.07
CA SER A 32 17.96 4.30 -16.65
C SER A 32 17.11 3.05 -16.45
N SER A 33 16.37 2.62 -17.47
CA SER A 33 15.50 1.44 -17.44
C SER A 33 15.88 0.35 -18.45
N LYS A 34 17.12 0.39 -18.97
CA LYS A 34 17.64 -0.59 -19.94
C LYS A 34 17.72 -2.03 -19.43
N ASN A 35 17.64 -2.21 -18.11
CA ASN A 35 17.59 -3.53 -17.49
C ASN A 35 16.19 -4.18 -17.56
N ILE A 36 15.18 -3.49 -18.06
CA ILE A 36 13.86 -4.09 -18.29
C ILE A 36 13.93 -4.99 -19.53
N ARG A 37 13.53 -6.25 -19.36
CA ARG A 37 13.44 -7.24 -20.46
C ARG A 37 12.05 -7.29 -21.04
N LYS A 38 11.02 -7.36 -20.20
CA LYS A 38 9.62 -7.50 -20.61
C LYS A 38 8.67 -6.82 -19.64
N VAL A 39 7.53 -6.42 -20.15
CA VAL A 39 6.43 -5.83 -19.39
C VAL A 39 5.13 -6.52 -19.78
N TYR A 40 4.40 -6.99 -18.75
CA TYR A 40 3.10 -7.61 -18.91
C TYR A 40 2.06 -6.91 -18.05
N VAL A 41 0.80 -6.88 -18.50
CA VAL A 41 -0.34 -6.88 -17.59
C VAL A 41 -0.67 -8.34 -17.32
N GLU A 42 -0.34 -8.79 -16.13
CA GLU A 42 -0.46 -10.20 -15.74
C GLU A 42 -1.88 -10.52 -15.27
N HIS A 43 -2.45 -9.67 -14.43
CA HIS A 43 -3.83 -9.80 -13.95
C HIS A 43 -4.58 -8.47 -13.97
N VAL A 44 -5.90 -8.55 -14.17
CA VAL A 44 -6.83 -7.42 -14.08
C VAL A 44 -7.97 -7.79 -13.14
N PHE A 45 -8.07 -7.07 -12.05
CA PHE A 45 -9.14 -7.21 -11.07
C PHE A 45 -10.19 -6.13 -11.33
N ASN A 46 -11.41 -6.55 -11.57
CA ASN A 46 -12.58 -5.69 -11.71
C ASN A 46 -13.84 -6.45 -11.24
N PRO A 47 -15.01 -5.81 -11.16
CA PRO A 47 -16.22 -6.48 -10.69
C PRO A 47 -16.61 -7.74 -11.46
N LYS A 48 -16.24 -7.83 -12.74
CA LYS A 48 -16.55 -8.99 -13.59
C LYS A 48 -15.64 -10.18 -13.34
N THR A 49 -14.37 -9.91 -12.97
CA THR A 49 -13.36 -10.96 -12.74
C THR A 49 -13.27 -11.41 -11.30
N THR A 50 -13.80 -10.64 -10.35
CA THR A 50 -13.66 -10.92 -8.91
C THR A 50 -14.97 -11.10 -8.18
N ASN A 51 -16.10 -10.70 -8.77
CA ASN A 51 -17.41 -10.58 -8.12
C ASN A 51 -17.41 -9.59 -6.93
N LEU A 52 -16.36 -8.77 -6.78
CA LEU A 52 -16.29 -7.71 -5.76
C LEU A 52 -16.96 -6.44 -6.28
N SER A 53 -17.72 -5.78 -5.43
CA SER A 53 -18.26 -4.47 -5.77
C SER A 53 -17.13 -3.42 -5.81
N SER A 54 -17.34 -2.32 -6.56
CA SER A 54 -16.39 -1.22 -6.65
C SER A 54 -17.07 0.11 -6.32
N LYS A 55 -16.47 0.90 -5.44
CA LYS A 55 -16.93 2.27 -5.15
C LYS A 55 -16.06 3.25 -5.93
N THR A 56 -14.83 3.39 -5.49
CA THR A 56 -13.83 4.33 -6.00
C THR A 56 -12.80 3.62 -6.87
N VAL A 57 -12.29 2.48 -6.43
CA VAL A 57 -11.36 1.64 -7.18
C VAL A 57 -12.13 0.82 -8.20
N LYS A 58 -12.01 1.19 -9.49
CA LYS A 58 -12.74 0.52 -10.58
C LYS A 58 -12.04 -0.73 -11.07
N GLU A 59 -10.71 -0.67 -11.15
CA GLU A 59 -9.85 -1.79 -11.54
C GLU A 59 -8.53 -1.74 -10.76
N ILE A 60 -7.90 -2.91 -10.61
CA ILE A 60 -6.55 -3.05 -10.08
C ILE A 60 -5.76 -3.86 -11.11
N HIS A 61 -4.69 -3.27 -11.63
CA HIS A 61 -3.80 -3.91 -12.59
C HIS A 61 -2.57 -4.47 -11.87
N PHE A 62 -2.25 -5.73 -12.14
CA PHE A 62 -0.99 -6.32 -11.74
C PHE A 62 -0.07 -6.36 -12.95
N TYR A 63 0.96 -5.52 -12.91
CA TYR A 63 2.03 -5.51 -13.89
C TYR A 63 3.13 -6.46 -13.46
N LYS A 64 3.60 -7.32 -14.38
CA LYS A 64 4.84 -8.07 -14.21
C LYS A 64 5.90 -7.41 -15.09
N ILE A 65 7.05 -7.08 -14.49
CA ILE A 65 8.19 -6.46 -15.15
C ILE A 65 9.40 -7.35 -14.92
N GLU A 66 9.90 -7.98 -15.99
CA GLU A 66 11.08 -8.83 -15.94
C GLU A 66 12.35 -7.97 -16.09
N LEU A 67 13.26 -8.13 -15.16
CA LEU A 67 14.53 -7.37 -15.10
C LEU A 67 15.73 -8.28 -15.41
N SER A 68 16.82 -7.69 -15.89
CA SER A 68 18.10 -8.38 -16.07
C SER A 68 19.02 -8.30 -14.86
N ASP A 69 18.73 -7.40 -13.92
CA ASP A 69 19.44 -7.21 -12.66
C ASP A 69 18.47 -6.70 -11.58
N TYR A 70 18.96 -6.59 -10.34
CA TYR A 70 18.15 -6.20 -9.17
C TYR A 70 17.95 -4.70 -9.01
N ASN A 71 18.44 -3.86 -9.93
CA ASN A 71 18.20 -2.42 -9.89
C ASN A 71 16.76 -2.12 -10.26
N VAL A 72 16.05 -1.50 -9.34
CA VAL A 72 14.64 -1.14 -9.54
C VAL A 72 14.55 0.12 -10.41
N PRO A 73 13.93 0.08 -11.59
CA PRO A 73 13.75 1.23 -12.46
C PRO A 73 12.59 2.11 -11.99
N GLU A 74 12.74 2.78 -10.83
CA GLU A 74 11.65 3.53 -10.18
C GLU A 74 11.01 4.59 -11.08
N ASP A 75 11.83 5.33 -11.84
CA ASP A 75 11.31 6.37 -12.74
C ASP A 75 10.44 5.79 -13.86
N PHE A 76 10.78 4.58 -14.37
CA PHE A 76 9.97 3.87 -15.34
C PHE A 76 8.66 3.40 -14.73
N VAL A 77 8.71 2.76 -13.55
CA VAL A 77 7.51 2.32 -12.82
C VAL A 77 6.59 3.52 -12.57
N TYR A 78 7.15 4.64 -12.13
CA TYR A 78 6.39 5.87 -11.93
C TYR A 78 5.74 6.40 -13.22
N ALA A 79 6.47 6.42 -14.33
CA ALA A 79 5.95 6.89 -15.61
C ALA A 79 4.83 5.97 -16.15
N LEU A 80 4.99 4.66 -15.99
CA LEU A 80 3.98 3.66 -16.36
C LEU A 80 2.74 3.80 -15.49
N ASP A 81 2.91 3.91 -14.18
CA ASP A 81 1.83 4.09 -13.22
C ASP A 81 1.04 5.37 -13.45
N LYS A 82 1.73 6.48 -13.74
CA LYS A 82 1.10 7.76 -14.08
C LYS A 82 0.27 7.68 -15.36
N LYS A 83 0.65 6.83 -16.31
CA LYS A 83 -0.07 6.65 -17.57
C LYS A 83 -1.31 5.78 -17.40
N ASP A 84 -1.25 4.79 -16.52
CA ASP A 84 -2.41 3.98 -16.16
C ASP A 84 -3.34 4.77 -15.24
N ARG A 85 -4.61 4.84 -15.57
CA ARG A 85 -5.64 5.53 -14.75
C ARG A 85 -6.17 4.69 -13.59
N PHE A 86 -5.88 3.38 -13.58
CA PHE A 86 -6.33 2.44 -12.55
C PHE A 86 -5.26 2.23 -11.48
N GLN A 87 -5.64 1.70 -10.33
CA GLN A 87 -4.69 1.31 -9.31
C GLN A 87 -3.80 0.19 -9.83
N ALA A 88 -2.51 0.22 -9.46
CA ALA A 88 -1.57 -0.77 -9.95
C ALA A 88 -0.71 -1.38 -8.83
N VAL A 89 -0.40 -2.65 -9.00
CA VAL A 89 0.63 -3.37 -8.25
C VAL A 89 1.67 -3.83 -9.27
N PHE A 90 2.93 -3.47 -9.04
CA PHE A 90 4.05 -3.85 -9.90
C PHE A 90 4.81 -5.00 -9.25
N VAL A 91 4.91 -6.10 -9.96
CA VAL A 91 5.69 -7.29 -9.60
C VAL A 91 6.95 -7.28 -10.46
N LEU A 92 8.06 -6.87 -9.86
CA LEU A 92 9.37 -6.90 -10.50
C LEU A 92 9.96 -8.29 -10.30
N THR A 93 10.45 -8.92 -11.37
CA THR A 93 11.08 -10.23 -11.28
C THR A 93 12.49 -10.17 -11.84
N CYS A 94 13.43 -10.79 -11.14
CA CYS A 94 14.80 -10.96 -11.59
C CYS A 94 15.27 -12.34 -11.14
N GLU A 95 15.71 -13.19 -12.10
CA GLU A 95 16.07 -14.59 -11.85
C GLU A 95 14.93 -15.35 -11.10
N ASP A 96 15.21 -15.86 -9.91
CA ASP A 96 14.27 -16.60 -9.05
C ASP A 96 13.63 -15.71 -7.95
N LEU A 97 13.88 -14.40 -7.97
CA LEU A 97 13.35 -13.46 -6.99
C LEU A 97 12.31 -12.52 -7.57
N GLU A 98 11.40 -12.08 -6.70
CA GLU A 98 10.39 -11.07 -6.99
C GLU A 98 10.34 -9.99 -5.92
N LYS A 99 9.95 -8.78 -6.33
CA LYS A 99 9.70 -7.62 -5.48
C LYS A 99 8.41 -6.96 -5.90
N ASN A 100 7.53 -6.70 -4.94
CA ASN A 100 6.27 -6.02 -5.21
C ASN A 100 6.36 -4.54 -4.85
N MET A 101 5.76 -3.68 -5.66
CA MET A 101 5.68 -2.25 -5.44
C MET A 101 4.28 -1.75 -5.74
N THR A 102 3.81 -0.78 -4.97
CA THR A 102 2.56 -0.08 -5.26
C THR A 102 2.54 1.32 -4.67
N SER A 103 1.72 2.18 -5.22
CA SER A 103 1.47 3.52 -4.70
C SER A 103 0.01 3.90 -4.96
N PRO A 104 -0.71 4.44 -3.99
CA PRO A 104 -2.10 4.79 -4.18
C PRO A 104 -2.21 6.00 -5.10
N LYS A 105 -3.00 5.87 -6.15
CA LYS A 105 -3.39 7.00 -6.99
C LYS A 105 -4.51 7.78 -6.29
N ARG A 106 -4.39 9.09 -6.27
CA ARG A 106 -5.54 9.93 -5.89
C ARG A 106 -6.58 9.84 -6.98
N ILE A 107 -7.83 9.60 -6.59
CA ILE A 107 -8.94 9.37 -7.50
C ILE A 107 -9.53 10.69 -8.00
N ASN A 108 -9.17 11.82 -7.39
CA ASN A 108 -9.55 13.16 -7.83
C ASN A 108 -8.41 13.78 -8.65
N ASP A 109 -8.76 14.32 -9.81
CA ASP A 109 -7.93 14.83 -10.92
C ASP A 109 -6.84 15.88 -10.60
N GLU A 110 -6.56 16.17 -9.36
CA GLU A 110 -5.46 17.07 -8.98
C GLU A 110 -4.14 16.30 -8.97
N ALA A 111 -3.19 16.84 -9.72
CA ALA A 111 -1.84 16.33 -9.99
C ALA A 111 -1.32 15.36 -8.93
N ILE A 112 -1.15 14.11 -9.34
CA ILE A 112 -0.48 13.06 -8.54
C ILE A 112 0.96 13.56 -8.31
N GLY A 113 1.17 14.24 -7.18
CA GLY A 113 2.53 14.47 -6.69
C GLY A 113 3.21 13.11 -6.54
N LYS A 114 4.55 13.03 -6.62
CA LYS A 114 5.31 11.80 -6.40
C LYS A 114 4.85 11.16 -5.08
N THR A 115 3.87 10.27 -5.16
CA THR A 115 3.48 9.43 -4.03
C THR A 115 4.61 8.44 -3.83
N LYS A 116 5.07 8.31 -2.59
CA LYS A 116 6.15 7.40 -2.26
C LYS A 116 5.65 5.97 -2.50
N TYR A 117 6.32 5.24 -3.39
CA TYR A 117 6.08 3.81 -3.54
C TYR A 117 6.44 3.10 -2.25
N ILE A 118 5.61 2.15 -1.88
CA ILE A 118 5.94 1.15 -0.88
C ILE A 118 6.26 -0.15 -1.59
N SER A 119 7.22 -0.89 -1.07
CA SER A 119 7.65 -2.13 -1.68
C SER A 119 7.97 -3.21 -0.65
N SER A 120 7.82 -4.46 -1.06
CA SER A 120 8.37 -5.60 -0.32
C SER A 120 9.90 -5.63 -0.43
N GLU A 121 10.54 -6.47 0.38
CA GLU A 121 11.87 -6.96 0.08
C GLU A 121 11.83 -7.94 -1.11
N TRP A 122 13.01 -8.23 -1.70
CA TRP A 122 13.15 -9.30 -2.67
C TRP A 122 12.95 -10.64 -1.97
N ARG A 123 12.14 -11.52 -2.55
CA ARG A 123 11.83 -12.85 -2.03
C ARG A 123 11.73 -13.86 -3.15
N LYS A 124 11.81 -15.16 -2.85
CA LYS A 124 11.70 -16.22 -3.85
C LYS A 124 10.33 -16.23 -4.51
N ILE A 125 10.33 -16.44 -5.83
CA ILE A 125 9.10 -16.69 -6.59
C ILE A 125 8.52 -18.03 -6.11
N GLY A 126 7.20 -18.02 -5.84
CA GLY A 126 6.48 -19.19 -5.33
C GLY A 126 6.23 -19.20 -3.83
N ASP A 127 6.85 -18.26 -3.07
CA ASP A 127 6.48 -18.01 -1.68
C ASP A 127 5.17 -17.17 -1.63
N ASP A 128 4.09 -17.79 -2.14
CA ASP A 128 2.83 -17.10 -2.34
C ASP A 128 2.05 -16.94 -1.04
N VAL A 129 1.50 -15.75 -0.85
CA VAL A 129 0.62 -15.40 0.27
C VAL A 129 -0.82 -15.36 -0.25
N GLU A 130 -1.75 -15.90 0.51
CA GLU A 130 -3.17 -15.81 0.17
C GLU A 130 -3.61 -14.35 0.05
N LEU A 131 -4.48 -14.08 -0.93
CA LEU A 131 -5.11 -12.77 -1.07
C LEU A 131 -5.95 -12.47 0.16
N PRO A 132 -5.88 -11.23 0.69
CA PRO A 132 -6.75 -10.84 1.77
C PRO A 132 -8.23 -10.95 1.38
N ASN A 133 -9.07 -11.44 2.30
CA ASN A 133 -10.52 -11.39 2.12
C ASN A 133 -11.00 -9.94 2.12
N ALA A 134 -11.74 -9.56 1.10
CA ALA A 134 -12.30 -8.23 0.93
C ALA A 134 -13.71 -8.30 0.34
N ASP A 135 -14.57 -7.38 0.73
CA ASP A 135 -15.95 -7.30 0.25
C ASP A 135 -16.05 -6.36 -0.98
N THR A 136 -15.03 -5.53 -1.21
CA THR A 136 -14.98 -4.57 -2.32
C THR A 136 -13.56 -4.48 -2.90
N LEU A 137 -13.44 -3.98 -4.14
CA LEU A 137 -12.14 -3.69 -4.76
C LEU A 137 -11.38 -2.58 -4.00
N ASP A 138 -12.10 -1.65 -3.41
CA ASP A 138 -11.52 -0.59 -2.58
C ASP A 138 -10.83 -1.16 -1.34
N GLU A 139 -11.50 -2.10 -0.65
CA GLU A 139 -10.94 -2.79 0.50
C GLU A 139 -9.78 -3.71 0.10
N LEU A 140 -9.93 -4.47 -0.99
CA LEU A 140 -8.86 -5.32 -1.52
C LEU A 140 -7.60 -4.49 -1.80
N TYR A 141 -7.75 -3.35 -2.48
CA TYR A 141 -6.59 -2.51 -2.77
C TYR A 141 -5.98 -1.89 -1.50
N CYS A 142 -6.81 -1.51 -0.53
CA CYS A 142 -6.34 -1.05 0.77
C CYS A 142 -5.48 -2.11 1.47
N PHE A 143 -5.91 -3.37 1.47
CA PHE A 143 -5.14 -4.48 2.03
C PHE A 143 -3.86 -4.78 1.23
N LEU A 144 -3.93 -4.77 -0.10
CA LEU A 144 -2.75 -4.96 -0.96
C LEU A 144 -1.69 -3.87 -0.67
N TYR A 145 -2.11 -2.61 -0.65
CA TYR A 145 -1.24 -1.50 -0.29
C TYR A 145 -0.69 -1.65 1.14
N GLY A 146 -1.55 -1.98 2.10
CA GLY A 146 -1.18 -2.15 3.50
C GLY A 146 -0.28 -3.35 3.78
N SER A 147 -0.28 -4.39 2.90
CA SER A 147 0.55 -5.57 3.10
C SER A 147 2.06 -5.29 3.07
N PHE A 148 2.48 -4.20 2.45
CA PHE A 148 3.86 -3.73 2.38
C PHE A 148 4.21 -2.70 3.48
N ASN A 149 3.25 -2.34 4.33
CA ASN A 149 3.45 -1.42 5.44
C ASN A 149 3.58 -2.16 6.77
N GLU A 150 4.25 -1.53 7.72
CA GLU A 150 4.33 -1.99 9.11
C GLU A 150 2.94 -2.06 9.75
N TYR A 151 2.19 -0.97 9.65
CA TYR A 151 0.83 -0.88 10.15
C TYR A 151 -0.16 -1.40 9.13
N LYS A 152 -0.93 -2.43 9.50
CA LYS A 152 -1.92 -3.04 8.60
C LYS A 152 -3.24 -2.27 8.59
N PRO A 153 -3.99 -2.27 7.48
CA PRO A 153 -5.31 -1.69 7.43
C PRO A 153 -6.31 -2.51 8.29
N PHE A 154 -7.31 -1.83 8.78
CA PHE A 154 -8.43 -2.49 9.44
C PHE A 154 -9.48 -2.93 8.41
N LYS A 155 -10.26 -3.95 8.74
CA LYS A 155 -11.39 -4.37 7.90
C LYS A 155 -12.39 -3.22 7.72
N GLY A 156 -12.74 -2.89 6.45
CA GLY A 156 -13.65 -1.81 6.08
C GLY A 156 -13.07 -0.39 6.26
N GLU A 157 -11.78 -0.22 6.57
CA GLU A 157 -11.10 1.07 6.56
C GLU A 157 -10.96 1.55 5.12
N THR A 158 -11.25 2.83 4.87
CA THR A 158 -11.02 3.41 3.55
C THR A 158 -9.51 3.58 3.30
N LEU A 159 -9.10 3.54 2.04
CA LEU A 159 -7.68 3.77 1.68
C LEU A 159 -7.18 5.12 2.20
N GLU A 160 -8.02 6.16 2.14
CA GLU A 160 -7.65 7.50 2.61
C GLU A 160 -7.43 7.53 4.13
N ASP A 161 -8.36 6.95 4.91
CA ASP A 161 -8.26 6.89 6.36
C ASP A 161 -7.06 6.04 6.80
N TYR A 162 -6.84 4.91 6.13
CA TYR A 162 -5.67 4.08 6.37
C TYR A 162 -4.35 4.84 6.11
N ILE A 163 -4.25 5.58 5.01
CA ILE A 163 -3.06 6.38 4.70
C ILE A 163 -2.83 7.45 5.76
N LYS A 164 -3.88 8.18 6.17
CA LYS A 164 -3.81 9.18 7.24
C LYS A 164 -3.32 8.56 8.53
N ARG A 165 -3.96 7.47 8.97
CA ARG A 165 -3.61 6.76 10.20
C ARG A 165 -2.18 6.19 10.17
N SER A 166 -1.78 5.52 9.09
CA SER A 166 -0.44 4.94 8.98
C SER A 166 0.66 5.99 8.95
N ASN A 167 0.41 7.15 8.35
CA ASN A 167 1.34 8.27 8.36
C ASN A 167 1.45 8.93 9.75
N GLU A 168 0.33 9.07 10.47
CA GLU A 168 0.33 9.57 11.85
C GLU A 168 1.08 8.62 12.78
N LEU A 169 0.86 7.32 12.65
CA LEU A 169 1.58 6.28 13.41
C LEU A 169 3.10 6.38 13.20
N ARG A 170 3.56 6.46 11.94
CA ARG A 170 5.01 6.62 11.66
C ARG A 170 5.58 7.93 12.22
N LYS A 171 4.81 9.02 12.18
CA LYS A 171 5.22 10.28 12.79
C LYS A 171 5.37 10.13 14.31
N LEU A 172 4.43 9.44 14.96
CA LEU A 172 4.49 9.17 16.39
C LEU A 172 5.69 8.29 16.75
N ASP A 173 6.00 7.24 15.95
CA ASP A 173 7.19 6.42 16.16
C ASP A 173 8.47 7.24 16.12
N TYR A 174 8.59 8.11 15.14
CA TYR A 174 9.73 9.02 15.06
C TYR A 174 9.81 9.95 16.26
N GLN A 175 8.68 10.50 16.72
CA GLN A 175 8.62 11.38 17.89
C GLN A 175 8.97 10.63 19.17
N ILE A 176 8.48 9.40 19.35
CA ILE A 176 8.78 8.53 20.48
C ILE A 176 10.29 8.23 20.54
N ASP A 177 10.86 7.70 19.44
CA ASP A 177 12.29 7.36 19.38
C ASP A 177 13.18 8.58 19.66
N ARG A 178 12.86 9.72 19.04
CA ARG A 178 13.59 10.98 19.27
C ARG A 178 13.51 11.46 20.73
N THR A 179 12.32 11.36 21.34
CA THR A 179 12.10 11.82 22.71
C THR A 179 12.77 10.89 23.72
N GLU A 180 12.72 9.57 23.49
CA GLU A 180 13.43 8.58 24.31
C GLU A 180 14.95 8.82 24.29
N LYS A 181 15.52 9.07 23.12
CA LYS A 181 16.93 9.45 22.98
C LYS A 181 17.25 10.77 23.71
N ALA A 182 16.38 11.77 23.59
CA ALA A 182 16.57 13.06 24.27
C ALA A 182 16.57 12.90 25.79
N ILE A 183 15.68 12.07 26.36
CA ILE A 183 15.63 11.79 27.80
C ILE A 183 16.94 11.17 28.31
N GLN A 184 17.55 10.28 27.53
CA GLN A 184 18.80 9.61 27.91
C GLN A 184 19.97 10.58 28.08
N PHE A 185 20.03 11.67 27.28
CA PHE A 185 21.14 12.61 27.28
C PHE A 185 20.85 13.93 28.02
N GLU A 186 19.59 14.21 28.41
CA GLU A 186 19.21 15.45 29.07
C GLU A 186 19.63 15.43 30.55
N ARG A 187 20.36 16.47 30.98
CA ARG A 187 20.85 16.62 32.35
C ARG A 187 19.96 17.51 33.23
N GLN A 188 19.08 18.31 32.60
CA GLN A 188 18.21 19.22 33.34
C GLN A 188 16.91 18.52 33.72
N ASP A 189 16.65 18.37 35.02
CA ASP A 189 15.46 17.65 35.51
C ASP A 189 14.14 18.24 34.97
N LYS A 190 14.03 19.57 34.88
CA LYS A 190 12.82 20.23 34.36
C LYS A 190 12.53 19.80 32.92
N LYS A 191 13.53 19.75 32.04
CA LYS A 191 13.39 19.29 30.66
C LYS A 191 13.09 17.79 30.55
N ARG A 192 13.70 17.01 31.45
CA ARG A 192 13.39 15.56 31.52
C ARG A 192 11.93 15.29 31.86
N ILE A 193 11.36 16.08 32.78
CA ILE A 193 9.92 15.99 33.12
C ILE A 193 9.06 16.34 31.92
N GLU A 194 9.39 17.41 31.19
CA GLU A 194 8.67 17.80 29.97
C GLU A 194 8.74 16.71 28.89
N TYR A 195 9.92 16.15 28.61
CA TYR A 195 10.08 15.07 27.66
C TYR A 195 9.30 13.82 28.06
N ASN A 196 9.30 13.44 29.33
CA ASN A 196 8.51 12.31 29.81
C ASN A 196 7.01 12.54 29.65
N HIS A 197 6.53 13.76 29.86
CA HIS A 197 5.13 14.12 29.61
C HIS A 197 4.78 13.96 28.13
N ASN A 198 5.59 14.53 27.23
CA ASN A 198 5.40 14.42 25.79
C ASN A 198 5.46 12.95 25.33
N LEU A 199 6.41 12.18 25.82
CA LEU A 199 6.54 10.75 25.51
C LEU A 199 5.28 9.98 25.88
N LYS A 200 4.70 10.26 27.05
CA LYS A 200 3.45 9.65 27.49
C LYS A 200 2.31 9.98 26.52
N GLN A 201 2.15 11.26 26.14
CA GLN A 201 1.11 11.69 25.19
C GLN A 201 1.27 11.02 23.83
N TYR A 202 2.51 10.90 23.29
CA TYR A 202 2.75 10.23 22.02
C TYR A 202 2.39 8.74 22.07
N LYS A 203 2.74 8.06 23.15
CA LYS A 203 2.41 6.64 23.35
C LYS A 203 0.90 6.42 23.48
N GLU A 204 0.21 7.25 24.26
CA GLU A 204 -1.24 7.21 24.41
C GLU A 204 -1.94 7.41 23.05
N ARG A 205 -1.51 8.43 22.29
CA ARG A 205 -2.06 8.70 20.96
C ARG A 205 -1.82 7.55 19.99
N LYS A 206 -0.62 6.94 20.03
CA LYS A 206 -0.31 5.75 19.23
C LYS A 206 -1.25 4.57 19.57
N GLU A 207 -1.49 4.31 20.82
CA GLU A 207 -2.41 3.26 21.28
C GLU A 207 -3.86 3.52 20.83
N GLU A 208 -4.33 4.76 20.91
CA GLU A 208 -5.64 5.16 20.40
C GLU A 208 -5.78 4.81 18.91
N LEU A 209 -4.82 5.20 18.09
CA LEU A 209 -4.85 4.94 16.64
C LEU A 209 -4.79 3.43 16.31
N LEU A 210 -4.12 2.64 17.15
CA LEU A 210 -4.06 1.19 16.99
C LEU A 210 -5.34 0.49 17.47
N SER A 211 -6.09 1.10 18.38
CA SER A 211 -7.30 0.53 19.00
C SER A 211 -8.62 1.08 18.43
N GLN A 212 -8.58 2.19 17.70
CA GLN A 212 -9.75 2.98 17.30
C GLN A 212 -10.92 2.14 16.76
N ARG A 213 -10.65 1.08 16.02
CA ARG A 213 -11.69 0.21 15.48
C ARG A 213 -12.13 -0.94 16.37
N ARG A 214 -11.34 -1.34 17.35
CA ARG A 214 -11.84 -2.27 18.37
C ARG A 214 -12.99 -1.65 19.15
N ILE A 215 -12.89 -0.35 19.41
CA ILE A 215 -13.91 0.43 20.14
C ILE A 215 -15.16 0.66 19.28
N GLU A 216 -15.03 1.00 18.00
CA GLU A 216 -16.16 1.18 17.09
C GLU A 216 -16.91 -0.13 16.85
N ASN A 217 -16.20 -1.23 16.60
CA ASN A 217 -16.83 -2.54 16.44
C ASN A 217 -17.52 -3.01 17.73
N ALA A 218 -16.94 -2.78 18.90
CA ALA A 218 -17.56 -3.08 20.18
C ALA A 218 -18.84 -2.27 20.40
N LYS A 219 -18.86 -0.99 20.02
CA LYS A 219 -20.06 -0.14 20.09
C LYS A 219 -21.16 -0.59 19.13
N ILE A 220 -20.80 -0.99 17.90
CA ILE A 220 -21.74 -1.49 16.90
C ILE A 220 -22.36 -2.83 17.37
N ILE A 221 -21.53 -3.74 17.87
CA ILE A 221 -22.01 -5.04 18.41
C ILE A 221 -22.95 -4.80 19.59
N SER A 222 -22.58 -3.95 20.54
CA SER A 222 -23.43 -3.59 21.68
C SER A 222 -24.74 -2.91 21.27
N ALA A 223 -24.72 -2.07 20.22
CA ALA A 223 -25.93 -1.44 19.69
C ALA A 223 -26.87 -2.47 19.01
N ILE A 224 -26.30 -3.45 18.28
CA ILE A 224 -27.07 -4.53 17.65
C ILE A 224 -27.67 -5.45 18.73
N GLU A 225 -26.90 -5.83 19.74
CA GLU A 225 -27.39 -6.64 20.87
C GLU A 225 -28.51 -5.93 21.65
N GLY A 226 -28.39 -4.60 21.83
CA GLY A 226 -29.42 -3.79 22.44
C GLY A 226 -30.74 -3.71 21.65
N LEU A 227 -30.66 -3.69 20.31
CA LEU A 227 -31.82 -3.73 19.42
C LEU A 227 -32.50 -5.08 19.42
N VAL A 228 -31.76 -6.18 19.46
CA VAL A 228 -32.32 -7.54 19.52
C VAL A 228 -32.96 -7.85 20.89
N ALA A 229 -32.41 -7.28 21.97
CA ALA A 229 -32.95 -7.45 23.33
C ALA A 229 -34.19 -6.58 23.61
N GLY A 230 -34.49 -5.58 22.79
CA GLY A 230 -35.66 -4.70 22.94
C GLY A 230 -36.93 -5.15 22.21
N GLU A 231 -36.89 -6.28 21.49
CA GLU A 231 -38.05 -6.86 20.76
C GLU A 231 -38.78 -8.00 21.51
N HIS A 232 -38.76 -8.00 22.84
CA HIS A 232 -39.53 -8.94 23.68
C HIS A 232 -40.48 -8.19 24.61
#